data_d2a60a31a094c13416477c56627fd739
#
_entry.id   d2a60a31a094c13416477c56627fd739
#
_cell.length_a   1.000
_cell.length_b   1.000
_cell.length_c   1.000
_cell.angle_alpha   90.00
_cell.angle_beta   90.00
_cell.angle_gamma   90.00
#
_symmetry.space_group_name_H-M   'P 1'
#
loop_
_entity.id
_entity.type
_entity.pdbx_description
1 polymer ?
#
loop_
_entity_poly.entity_id
_entity_poly.type
_entity_poly.pdbx_seq_one_letter_code
_entity_poly.pdbx_strand_id
1 'polypeptide(L)'
;MHKVAFDNQGFGECIKCHNNHNIAAPTDEFLGTGEKSVCITCHKQGDKGFAVAGEMRTRIDGLLVEIDRSHGILDRAERAGMEVSRPKFELRDAIDGVTHARVLIHTSSTAEIDKVIGPATSVAEKTYKAGEDALTELNFRRKGLVVSLFFILFLAALVYLKLRQIENRQTAQPTAQ
;
A
#
# COMPACT_ATOMS: atom_id res chain seq x y z
N MET A 1 -18.56 2.37 -28.01
CA MET A 1 -19.61 1.41 -28.43
C MET A 1 -20.92 1.56 -27.65
N HIS A 2 -20.93 1.67 -26.31
CA HIS A 2 -22.18 1.86 -25.54
C HIS A 2 -22.96 3.12 -25.95
N LYS A 3 -22.30 4.24 -26.21
CA LYS A 3 -22.97 5.49 -26.60
C LYS A 3 -23.89 5.31 -27.84
N VAL A 4 -23.37 4.68 -28.89
CA VAL A 4 -24.14 4.44 -30.13
C VAL A 4 -25.32 3.49 -29.92
N ALA A 5 -25.14 2.47 -29.06
CA ALA A 5 -26.21 1.52 -28.71
C ALA A 5 -27.31 2.18 -27.87
N PHE A 6 -26.91 3.08 -26.94
CA PHE A 6 -27.84 3.83 -26.11
C PHE A 6 -28.63 4.87 -26.91
N ASP A 7 -27.97 5.62 -27.79
CA ASP A 7 -28.60 6.62 -28.66
C ASP A 7 -29.70 5.98 -29.58
N ASN A 8 -29.40 4.80 -30.13
CA ASN A 8 -30.30 4.10 -31.04
C ASN A 8 -31.52 3.40 -30.36
N GLN A 9 -31.45 3.16 -29.04
CA GLN A 9 -32.49 2.42 -28.30
C GLN A 9 -33.27 3.30 -27.32
N GLY A 10 -33.08 4.62 -27.34
CA GLY A 10 -33.77 5.55 -26.43
C GLY A 10 -33.43 5.36 -24.96
N PHE A 11 -32.26 4.76 -24.66
CA PHE A 11 -31.78 4.62 -23.30
C PHE A 11 -31.20 5.94 -22.83
N GLY A 12 -31.73 6.55 -21.78
CA GLY A 12 -31.07 7.64 -21.07
C GLY A 12 -29.71 7.21 -20.57
N GLU A 13 -28.66 7.83 -21.05
CA GLU A 13 -27.26 7.36 -20.97
C GLU A 13 -26.80 7.00 -19.53
N CYS A 14 -27.08 7.85 -18.54
CA CYS A 14 -26.60 7.66 -17.17
C CYS A 14 -27.59 6.87 -16.29
N ILE A 15 -28.85 7.08 -16.48
CA ILE A 15 -29.92 6.57 -15.59
C ILE A 15 -30.09 5.03 -15.62
N LYS A 16 -29.62 4.39 -16.67
CA LYS A 16 -29.69 2.91 -16.78
C LYS A 16 -28.73 2.20 -15.82
N CYS A 17 -27.62 2.83 -15.52
CA CYS A 17 -26.65 2.30 -14.57
C CYS A 17 -26.77 2.97 -13.18
N HIS A 18 -27.14 4.26 -13.14
CA HIS A 18 -27.12 5.05 -11.91
C HIS A 18 -28.52 5.34 -11.30
N ASN A 19 -29.60 4.93 -11.98
CA ASN A 19 -30.98 5.31 -11.64
C ASN A 19 -31.24 6.82 -11.71
N ASN A 20 -32.51 7.24 -11.52
CA ASN A 20 -32.92 8.64 -11.60
C ASN A 20 -33.63 9.17 -10.34
N HIS A 21 -34.15 8.30 -9.48
CA HIS A 21 -34.88 8.71 -8.26
C HIS A 21 -34.14 8.37 -6.97
N ASN A 22 -33.37 7.30 -6.96
CA ASN A 22 -32.57 6.88 -5.80
C ASN A 22 -31.10 6.75 -6.21
N ILE A 23 -30.49 7.91 -6.48
CA ILE A 23 -29.09 7.98 -6.91
C ILE A 23 -28.21 7.78 -5.68
N ALA A 24 -27.65 6.57 -5.54
CA ALA A 24 -26.61 6.28 -4.56
C ALA A 24 -25.22 6.50 -5.16
N ALA A 25 -24.22 6.77 -4.31
CA ALA A 25 -22.84 6.76 -4.74
C ALA A 25 -22.49 5.37 -5.29
N PRO A 26 -21.96 5.28 -6.53
CA PRO A 26 -21.59 3.99 -7.11
C PRO A 26 -20.45 3.37 -6.33
N THR A 27 -20.57 2.09 -6.02
CA THR A 27 -19.52 1.26 -5.45
C THR A 27 -18.87 0.41 -6.54
N ASP A 28 -17.70 -0.15 -6.26
CA ASP A 28 -17.04 -1.05 -7.20
C ASP A 28 -17.87 -2.31 -7.49
N GLU A 29 -18.85 -2.66 -6.64
CA GLU A 29 -19.77 -3.76 -6.87
C GLU A 29 -20.70 -3.54 -8.09
N PHE A 30 -20.89 -2.28 -8.52
CA PHE A 30 -21.65 -1.96 -9.73
C PHE A 30 -20.95 -2.45 -11.00
N LEU A 31 -19.65 -2.62 -10.95
CA LEU A 31 -18.82 -3.13 -12.05
C LEU A 31 -18.57 -4.63 -11.87
N GLY A 32 -18.53 -5.36 -12.99
CA GLY A 32 -18.13 -6.76 -13.01
C GLY A 32 -19.28 -7.70 -13.36
N THR A 33 -19.19 -8.91 -12.83
CA THR A 33 -20.10 -10.03 -13.13
C THR A 33 -20.82 -10.57 -11.90
N GLY A 34 -20.67 -9.89 -10.74
CA GLY A 34 -21.36 -10.24 -9.49
C GLY A 34 -22.84 -9.86 -9.50
N GLU A 35 -23.60 -10.37 -8.54
CA GLU A 35 -25.05 -10.17 -8.43
C GLU A 35 -25.50 -8.70 -8.37
N LYS A 36 -24.66 -7.84 -7.79
CA LYS A 36 -24.93 -6.40 -7.65
C LYS A 36 -24.47 -5.57 -8.85
N SER A 37 -23.82 -6.22 -9.83
CA SER A 37 -23.30 -5.52 -11.01
C SER A 37 -24.42 -5.07 -11.94
N VAL A 38 -24.35 -3.81 -12.36
CA VAL A 38 -25.28 -3.28 -13.37
C VAL A 38 -25.01 -3.87 -14.76
N CYS A 39 -23.80 -4.37 -15.01
CA CYS A 39 -23.43 -4.94 -16.31
C CYS A 39 -24.24 -6.21 -16.65
N ILE A 40 -24.55 -7.04 -15.65
CA ILE A 40 -25.29 -8.29 -15.86
C ILE A 40 -26.77 -8.09 -16.19
N THR A 41 -27.28 -6.87 -16.06
CA THR A 41 -28.65 -6.54 -16.48
C THR A 41 -28.83 -6.74 -17.98
N CYS A 42 -27.79 -6.41 -18.77
CA CYS A 42 -27.81 -6.54 -20.24
C CYS A 42 -26.85 -7.62 -20.76
N HIS A 43 -25.73 -7.86 -20.08
CA HIS A 43 -24.72 -8.78 -20.50
C HIS A 43 -24.84 -10.14 -19.80
N LYS A 44 -24.76 -11.22 -20.56
CA LYS A 44 -24.86 -12.59 -20.05
C LYS A 44 -23.55 -13.33 -20.18
N GLN A 45 -23.40 -14.37 -19.38
CA GLN A 45 -22.24 -15.25 -19.46
C GLN A 45 -22.02 -15.75 -20.90
N GLY A 46 -20.81 -15.61 -21.40
CA GLY A 46 -20.43 -15.99 -22.76
C GLY A 46 -20.45 -14.82 -23.76
N ASP A 47 -21.00 -13.65 -23.41
CA ASP A 47 -20.87 -12.49 -24.28
C ASP A 47 -19.63 -11.64 -23.97
N LYS A 48 -19.21 -10.85 -24.96
CA LYS A 48 -18.02 -10.00 -24.85
C LYS A 48 -18.15 -8.92 -23.76
N GLY A 49 -19.33 -8.37 -23.57
CA GLY A 49 -19.55 -7.32 -22.58
C GLY A 49 -19.45 -7.86 -21.15
N PHE A 50 -19.93 -9.10 -20.93
CA PHE A 50 -19.77 -9.78 -19.64
C PHE A 50 -18.29 -10.03 -19.32
N ALA A 51 -17.51 -10.53 -20.29
CA ALA A 51 -16.09 -10.77 -20.11
C ALA A 51 -15.33 -9.46 -19.81
N VAL A 52 -15.58 -8.41 -20.60
CA VAL A 52 -14.95 -7.09 -20.41
C VAL A 52 -15.29 -6.48 -19.04
N ALA A 53 -16.54 -6.58 -18.58
CA ALA A 53 -16.94 -6.10 -17.26
C ALA A 53 -16.18 -6.82 -16.12
N GLY A 54 -16.04 -8.14 -16.23
CA GLY A 54 -15.27 -8.96 -15.29
C GLY A 54 -13.79 -8.57 -15.29
N GLU A 55 -13.19 -8.40 -16.46
CA GLU A 55 -11.80 -7.99 -16.60
C GLU A 55 -11.53 -6.60 -15.99
N MET A 56 -12.40 -5.61 -16.27
CA MET A 56 -12.28 -4.26 -15.69
C MET A 56 -12.31 -4.31 -14.16
N ARG A 57 -13.26 -5.08 -13.61
CA ARG A 57 -13.37 -5.28 -12.16
C ARG A 57 -12.09 -5.90 -11.58
N THR A 58 -11.60 -6.97 -12.18
CA THR A 58 -10.39 -7.65 -11.72
C THR A 58 -9.17 -6.72 -11.69
N ARG A 59 -9.02 -5.84 -12.69
CA ARG A 59 -7.93 -4.88 -12.75
C ARG A 59 -7.99 -3.85 -11.62
N ILE A 60 -9.18 -3.31 -11.35
CA ILE A 60 -9.38 -2.33 -10.26
C ILE A 60 -9.14 -3.00 -8.91
N ASP A 61 -9.69 -4.19 -8.69
CA ASP A 61 -9.50 -4.94 -7.45
C ASP A 61 -8.02 -5.28 -7.23
N GLY A 62 -7.29 -5.66 -8.28
CA GLY A 62 -5.85 -5.91 -8.21
C GLY A 62 -5.08 -4.68 -7.74
N LEU A 63 -5.36 -3.51 -8.30
CA LEU A 63 -4.73 -2.26 -7.86
C LEU A 63 -5.09 -1.92 -6.40
N LEU A 64 -6.34 -2.10 -5.99
CA LEU A 64 -6.77 -1.87 -4.62
C LEU A 64 -6.03 -2.77 -3.61
N VAL A 65 -5.82 -4.04 -3.96
CA VAL A 65 -5.05 -4.99 -3.13
C VAL A 65 -3.59 -4.53 -2.98
N GLU A 66 -2.95 -4.07 -4.06
CA GLU A 66 -1.56 -3.58 -3.99
C GLU A 66 -1.44 -2.27 -3.18
N ILE A 67 -2.42 -1.38 -3.28
CA ILE A 67 -2.48 -0.16 -2.46
C ILE A 67 -2.63 -0.51 -0.98
N ASP A 68 -3.54 -1.40 -0.62
CA ASP A 68 -3.77 -1.83 0.77
C ASP A 68 -2.52 -2.49 1.36
N ARG A 69 -1.89 -3.36 0.59
CA ARG A 69 -0.61 -4.00 0.95
C ARG A 69 0.48 -2.97 1.22
N SER A 70 0.60 -1.96 0.36
CA SER A 70 1.59 -0.89 0.50
C SER A 70 1.28 -0.01 1.71
N HIS A 71 0.02 0.32 1.93
CA HIS A 71 -0.44 1.04 3.12
C HIS A 71 -0.06 0.29 4.40
N GLY A 72 -0.36 -1.00 4.45
CA GLY A 72 -0.09 -1.85 5.61
C GLY A 72 1.39 -1.92 6.00
N ILE A 73 2.30 -2.03 5.02
CA ILE A 73 3.74 -2.07 5.31
C ILE A 73 4.30 -0.71 5.71
N LEU A 74 3.87 0.37 5.06
CA LEU A 74 4.28 1.73 5.41
C LEU A 74 3.81 2.12 6.82
N ASP A 75 2.58 1.76 7.19
CA ASP A 75 2.07 1.97 8.54
C ASP A 75 2.85 1.18 9.61
N ARG A 76 3.27 -0.03 9.28
CA ARG A 76 4.14 -0.81 10.18
C ARG A 76 5.50 -0.15 10.35
N ALA A 77 6.10 0.33 9.27
CA ALA A 77 7.38 1.02 9.31
C ALA A 77 7.29 2.32 10.13
N GLU A 78 6.26 3.12 9.91
CA GLU A 78 5.99 4.36 10.65
C GLU A 78 5.80 4.10 12.15
N ARG A 79 4.94 3.13 12.53
CA ARG A 79 4.76 2.74 13.95
C ARG A 79 6.05 2.22 14.59
N ALA A 80 6.96 1.71 13.79
CA ALA A 80 8.28 1.27 14.26
C ALA A 80 9.31 2.42 14.37
N GLY A 81 8.90 3.66 14.07
CA GLY A 81 9.72 4.87 14.16
C GLY A 81 10.57 5.15 12.92
N MET A 82 10.25 4.52 11.78
CA MET A 82 10.93 4.80 10.51
C MET A 82 10.27 5.95 9.77
N GLU A 83 11.07 6.76 9.10
CA GLU A 83 10.58 7.87 8.27
C GLU A 83 10.09 7.33 6.91
N VAL A 84 8.79 7.40 6.67
CA VAL A 84 8.13 6.91 5.45
C VAL A 84 7.10 7.90 4.89
N SER A 85 7.16 9.19 5.29
CA SER A 85 6.21 10.22 4.84
C SER A 85 6.23 10.38 3.33
N ARG A 86 7.42 10.33 2.72
CA ARG A 86 7.55 10.45 1.27
C ARG A 86 6.91 9.29 0.51
N PRO A 87 7.19 8.00 0.81
CA PRO A 87 6.48 6.89 0.17
C PRO A 87 4.97 6.93 0.39
N LYS A 88 4.49 7.33 1.58
CA LYS A 88 3.06 7.53 1.85
C LYS A 88 2.45 8.61 0.97
N PHE A 89 3.17 9.69 0.72
CA PHE A 89 2.73 10.74 -0.20
C PHE A 89 2.68 10.22 -1.64
N GLU A 90 3.72 9.52 -2.10
CA GLU A 90 3.77 8.93 -3.45
C GLU A 90 2.63 7.91 -3.68
N LEU A 91 2.22 7.16 -2.65
CA LEU A 91 1.11 6.20 -2.75
C LEU A 91 -0.23 6.85 -3.14
N ARG A 92 -0.40 8.15 -2.92
CA ARG A 92 -1.59 8.91 -3.35
C ARG A 92 -1.79 8.87 -4.86
N ASP A 93 -0.70 8.86 -5.64
CA ASP A 93 -0.78 8.75 -7.09
C ASP A 93 -1.42 7.42 -7.52
N ALA A 94 -1.17 6.34 -6.79
CA ALA A 94 -1.84 5.07 -7.04
C ALA A 94 -3.33 5.11 -6.68
N ILE A 95 -3.70 5.80 -5.60
CA ILE A 95 -5.11 6.01 -5.20
C ILE A 95 -5.84 6.85 -6.24
N ASP A 96 -5.20 7.91 -6.75
CA ASP A 96 -5.75 8.73 -7.83
C ASP A 96 -5.93 7.90 -9.11
N GLY A 97 -5.01 6.96 -9.37
CA GLY A 97 -5.13 5.98 -10.45
C GLY A 97 -6.41 5.13 -10.37
N VAL A 98 -6.83 4.71 -9.17
CA VAL A 98 -8.13 4.02 -8.97
C VAL A 98 -9.29 4.92 -9.39
N THR A 99 -9.25 6.19 -8.99
CA THR A 99 -10.31 7.16 -9.33
C THR A 99 -10.39 7.36 -10.84
N HIS A 100 -9.25 7.50 -11.52
CA HIS A 100 -9.19 7.61 -12.98
C HIS A 100 -9.69 6.33 -13.66
N ALA A 101 -9.30 5.14 -13.17
CA ALA A 101 -9.77 3.88 -13.71
C ALA A 101 -11.29 3.74 -13.62
N ARG A 102 -11.91 4.17 -12.49
CA ARG A 102 -13.37 4.22 -12.33
C ARG A 102 -14.06 5.14 -13.34
N VAL A 103 -13.45 6.27 -13.69
CA VAL A 103 -13.97 7.13 -14.76
C VAL A 103 -13.87 6.45 -16.12
N LEU A 104 -12.78 5.75 -16.40
CA LEU A 104 -12.54 5.08 -17.68
C LEU A 104 -13.42 3.85 -17.92
N ILE A 105 -14.12 3.34 -16.91
CA ILE A 105 -15.15 2.29 -17.08
C ILE A 105 -16.17 2.68 -18.16
N HIS A 106 -16.53 3.96 -18.25
CA HIS A 106 -17.49 4.49 -19.24
C HIS A 106 -17.02 4.37 -20.69
N THR A 107 -15.72 4.15 -20.93
CA THR A 107 -15.17 3.87 -22.25
C THR A 107 -15.44 2.44 -22.72
N SER A 108 -15.77 1.54 -21.81
CA SER A 108 -15.93 0.10 -22.06
C SER A 108 -14.69 -0.53 -22.71
N SER A 109 -13.52 0.01 -22.39
CA SER A 109 -12.21 -0.41 -22.94
C SER A 109 -11.24 -0.79 -21.84
N THR A 110 -10.89 -2.06 -21.74
CA THR A 110 -9.85 -2.52 -20.82
C THR A 110 -8.49 -1.91 -21.12
N ALA A 111 -8.20 -1.67 -22.41
CA ALA A 111 -6.95 -1.04 -22.84
C ALA A 111 -6.80 0.41 -22.33
N GLU A 112 -7.90 1.18 -22.24
CA GLU A 112 -7.83 2.53 -21.66
C GLU A 112 -7.62 2.47 -20.13
N ILE A 113 -8.25 1.53 -19.46
CA ILE A 113 -8.05 1.28 -18.02
C ILE A 113 -6.59 0.86 -17.74
N ASP A 114 -6.02 -0.01 -18.56
CA ASP A 114 -4.65 -0.51 -18.41
C ASP A 114 -3.60 0.61 -18.49
N LYS A 115 -3.86 1.66 -19.27
CA LYS A 115 -2.97 2.85 -19.36
C LYS A 115 -2.84 3.57 -18.01
N VAL A 116 -3.81 3.46 -17.14
CA VAL A 116 -3.84 4.10 -15.83
C VAL A 116 -3.45 3.10 -14.73
N ILE A 117 -3.98 1.89 -14.79
CA ILE A 117 -3.73 0.85 -13.78
C ILE A 117 -2.24 0.45 -13.77
N GLY A 118 -1.61 0.27 -14.91
CA GLY A 118 -0.20 -0.13 -14.99
C GLY A 118 0.74 0.81 -14.23
N PRO A 119 0.79 2.11 -14.55
CA PRO A 119 1.57 3.08 -13.79
C PRO A 119 1.20 3.15 -12.31
N ALA A 120 -0.10 3.12 -11.96
CA ALA A 120 -0.56 3.17 -10.58
C ALA A 120 -0.10 1.94 -9.77
N THR A 121 -0.16 0.74 -10.35
CA THR A 121 0.36 -0.49 -9.73
C THR A 121 1.87 -0.38 -9.51
N SER A 122 2.62 0.12 -10.48
CA SER A 122 4.06 0.32 -10.35
C SER A 122 4.43 1.29 -9.20
N VAL A 123 3.62 2.34 -8.98
CA VAL A 123 3.78 3.24 -7.83
C VAL A 123 3.49 2.49 -6.52
N ALA A 124 2.41 1.70 -6.44
CA ALA A 124 2.08 0.92 -5.26
C ALA A 124 3.19 -0.08 -4.91
N GLU A 125 3.71 -0.82 -5.90
CA GLU A 125 4.83 -1.76 -5.71
C GLU A 125 6.11 -1.06 -5.23
N LYS A 126 6.45 0.09 -5.82
CA LYS A 126 7.60 0.89 -5.41
C LYS A 126 7.48 1.35 -3.96
N THR A 127 6.31 1.81 -3.56
CA THR A 127 6.07 2.26 -2.18
C THR A 127 6.02 1.11 -1.18
N TYR A 128 5.52 -0.05 -1.59
CA TYR A 128 5.62 -1.29 -0.81
C TYR A 128 7.08 -1.63 -0.52
N LYS A 129 7.93 -1.63 -1.56
CA LYS A 129 9.35 -1.91 -1.42
C LYS A 129 10.05 -0.91 -0.49
N ALA A 130 9.71 0.37 -0.57
CA ALA A 130 10.25 1.38 0.34
C ALA A 130 9.91 1.08 1.81
N GLY A 131 8.72 0.55 2.09
CA GLY A 131 8.33 0.07 3.41
C GLY A 131 9.12 -1.15 3.88
N GLU A 132 9.38 -2.13 2.99
CA GLU A 132 10.24 -3.28 3.29
C GLU A 132 11.68 -2.85 3.60
N ASP A 133 12.24 -1.95 2.79
CA ASP A 133 13.59 -1.43 2.96
C ASP A 133 13.73 -0.69 4.30
N ALA A 134 12.72 0.12 4.68
CA ALA A 134 12.69 0.81 5.96
C ALA A 134 12.70 -0.17 7.15
N LEU A 135 11.90 -1.24 7.10
CA LEU A 135 11.88 -2.26 8.15
C LEU A 135 13.19 -3.06 8.22
N THR A 136 13.80 -3.31 7.07
CA THR A 136 15.11 -3.98 6.98
C THR A 136 16.20 -3.12 7.59
N GLU A 137 16.22 -1.83 7.29
CA GLU A 137 17.14 -0.86 7.90
C GLU A 137 16.95 -0.77 9.41
N LEU A 138 15.72 -0.76 9.91
CA LEU A 138 15.42 -0.80 11.34
C LEU A 138 16.06 -2.01 12.02
N ASN A 139 15.92 -3.18 11.42
CA ASN A 139 16.52 -4.41 11.94
C ASN A 139 18.04 -4.34 11.96
N PHE A 140 18.66 -3.76 10.94
CA PHE A 140 20.10 -3.55 10.89
C PHE A 140 20.57 -2.60 12.02
N ARG A 141 19.89 -1.46 12.19
CA ARG A 141 20.19 -0.50 13.28
C ARG A 141 20.03 -1.12 14.65
N ARG A 142 19.00 -1.94 14.89
CA ARG A 142 18.80 -2.66 16.15
C ARG A 142 19.94 -3.63 16.46
N LYS A 143 20.40 -4.40 15.46
CA LYS A 143 21.54 -5.31 15.63
C LYS A 143 22.81 -4.52 15.94
N GLY A 144 23.09 -3.42 15.24
CA GLY A 144 24.22 -2.54 15.51
C GLY A 144 24.18 -1.96 16.92
N LEU A 145 23.00 -1.54 17.39
CA LEU A 145 22.84 -1.04 18.76
C LEU A 145 23.17 -2.10 19.81
N VAL A 146 22.71 -3.34 19.64
CA VAL A 146 23.04 -4.45 20.56
C VAL A 146 24.55 -4.69 20.63
N VAL A 147 25.22 -4.71 19.47
CA VAL A 147 26.68 -4.88 19.41
C VAL A 147 27.40 -3.72 20.11
N SER A 148 27.00 -2.48 19.82
CA SER A 148 27.60 -1.29 20.46
C SER A 148 27.40 -1.30 21.98
N LEU A 149 26.21 -1.67 22.45
CA LEU A 149 25.89 -1.76 23.87
C LEU A 149 26.79 -2.82 24.57
N PHE A 150 27.00 -3.96 23.90
CA PHE A 150 27.89 -4.99 24.42
C PHE A 150 29.34 -4.44 24.63
N PHE A 151 29.87 -3.73 23.64
CA PHE A 151 31.21 -3.13 23.76
C PHE A 151 31.28 -2.06 24.86
N ILE A 152 30.27 -1.21 24.98
CA ILE A 152 30.18 -0.18 26.03
C ILE A 152 30.21 -0.83 27.42
N LEU A 153 29.35 -1.85 27.63
CA LEU A 153 29.28 -2.55 28.91
C LEU A 153 30.57 -3.30 29.22
N PHE A 154 31.19 -3.91 28.22
CA PHE A 154 32.50 -4.57 28.38
C PHE A 154 33.59 -3.59 28.83
N LEU A 155 33.71 -2.43 28.16
CA LEU A 155 34.69 -1.40 28.55
C LEU A 155 34.36 -0.85 29.94
N ALA A 156 33.11 -0.59 30.28
CA ALA A 156 32.71 -0.15 31.61
C ALA A 156 33.10 -1.15 32.70
N ALA A 157 32.92 -2.45 32.43
CA ALA A 157 33.37 -3.51 33.36
C ALA A 157 34.87 -3.53 33.52
N LEU A 158 35.63 -3.39 32.45
CA LEU A 158 37.12 -3.31 32.56
C LEU A 158 37.58 -2.11 33.39
N VAL A 159 36.97 -0.93 33.17
CA VAL A 159 37.27 0.28 33.96
C VAL A 159 36.93 0.07 35.43
N TYR A 160 35.76 -0.48 35.70
CA TYR A 160 35.32 -0.79 37.06
C TYR A 160 36.30 -1.74 37.78
N LEU A 161 36.68 -2.84 37.12
CA LEU A 161 37.66 -3.79 37.69
C LEU A 161 39.01 -3.13 37.95
N LYS A 162 39.45 -2.26 37.06
CA LYS A 162 40.70 -1.52 37.22
C LYS A 162 40.66 -0.56 38.43
N LEU A 163 39.58 0.19 38.56
CA LEU A 163 39.37 1.09 39.71
C LEU A 163 39.39 0.30 41.03
N ARG A 164 38.64 -0.80 41.10
CA ARG A 164 38.63 -1.67 42.29
C ARG A 164 39.99 -2.25 42.59
N GLN A 165 40.81 -2.59 41.59
CA GLN A 165 42.17 -3.06 41.79
C GLN A 165 43.07 -1.97 42.38
N ILE A 166 42.90 -0.70 41.97
CA ILE A 166 43.64 0.44 42.49
C ILE A 166 43.28 0.70 43.96
N GLU A 167 41.98 0.74 44.28
CA GLU A 167 41.50 0.91 45.66
C GLU A 167 42.05 -0.17 46.59
N ASN A 168 41.97 -1.43 46.18
CA ASN A 168 42.51 -2.55 46.97
C ASN A 168 44.05 -2.45 47.20
N ARG A 169 44.81 -1.88 46.24
CA ARG A 169 46.27 -1.65 46.41
C ARG A 169 46.54 -0.50 47.38
N GLN A 170 45.74 0.54 47.37
CA GLN A 170 45.90 1.67 48.30
C GLN A 170 45.57 1.28 49.74
N THR A 171 44.54 0.45 49.96
CA THR A 171 44.22 -0.06 51.31
C THR A 171 45.20 -1.11 51.83
N ALA A 172 45.98 -1.77 50.96
CA ALA A 172 46.98 -2.76 51.34
C ALA A 172 48.38 -2.15 51.68
N GLN A 173 48.60 -0.83 51.45
CA GLN A 173 49.80 -0.13 51.88
C GLN A 173 49.48 0.64 53.18
N PRO A 174 49.80 0.08 54.37
CA PRO A 174 49.72 0.87 55.60
C PRO A 174 50.79 1.96 55.53
N THR A 175 50.34 3.21 55.83
CA THR A 175 51.20 4.39 55.98
C THR A 175 52.33 4.05 56.95
N ALA A 176 53.53 3.81 56.37
CA ALA A 176 54.77 3.86 57.16
C ALA A 176 55.00 5.34 57.58
N GLN A 177 54.59 5.66 58.75
CA GLN A 177 55.11 6.86 59.51
C GLN A 177 56.29 6.48 60.29
#